data_43ae14337151e657162a17720bdc70dc
#
_entry.id   43ae14337151e657162a17720bdc70dc
#
_cell.length_a   1.000
_cell.length_b   1.000
_cell.length_c   1.000
_cell.angle_alpha   90.00
_cell.angle_beta   90.00
_cell.angle_gamma   90.00
#
_symmetry.space_group_name_H-M   'P 1'
#
loop_
_entity.id
_entity.type
_entity.pdbx_description
1 polymer ?
#
loop_
_entity_poly.entity_id
_entity_poly.type
_entity_poly.pdbx_seq_one_letter_code
_entity_poly.pdbx_strand_id
1 'polypeptide(L)'
;MGKFKIVQTAAPAGADLPMEREGLGEFADGLVSYGVLDTPEKLIEACSDADACLVPGQRFTANVIGHLERCRVIVRYGVGYDVIDVEEASKKGIAVVNIPDFCLSEVANHALALLLDGAKKISRQDRWIRTGAWHGGRAPFLSPMGPIHGETVGLIGFGQIAQAFRRRLAALDMNVLVYDPFLPPERAEALDVELVSLEDLLTRSDYVSIHVPLLPTTQHLIDAEKLALLKPTAYLINTSRGPVIDQDALVEALQEGRIAGAGLDVFEVEPLPADSPLLHIETVTMTPHDASYADSTVRTMWRRVGQEAALALRGQMPNTPVNLAAEPNMAWLQR
;
A
#
# COMPACT_ATOMS: atom_id res chain seq x y z
N MET A 1 -37.17 10.31 8.28
CA MET A 1 -36.07 9.34 8.28
C MET A 1 -35.14 9.71 9.44
N GLY A 2 -34.77 8.73 10.27
CA GLY A 2 -33.80 8.95 11.35
C GLY A 2 -32.47 9.43 10.74
N LYS A 3 -31.74 10.31 11.46
CA LYS A 3 -30.45 10.81 10.99
C LYS A 3 -29.43 9.68 11.08
N PHE A 4 -28.82 9.25 9.98
CA PHE A 4 -27.71 8.30 9.98
C PHE A 4 -26.50 8.88 10.73
N LYS A 5 -25.75 8.04 11.44
CA LYS A 5 -24.47 8.39 12.07
C LYS A 5 -23.32 7.78 11.26
N ILE A 6 -22.45 8.64 10.75
CA ILE A 6 -21.29 8.26 9.93
C ILE A 6 -20.05 8.75 10.66
N VAL A 7 -19.16 7.82 11.06
CA VAL A 7 -17.97 8.15 11.87
C VAL A 7 -16.71 8.08 11.02
N GLN A 8 -16.01 9.20 10.90
CA GLN A 8 -14.65 9.24 10.38
C GLN A 8 -13.67 9.10 11.57
N THR A 9 -12.75 8.12 11.50
CA THR A 9 -12.03 7.58 12.66
C THR A 9 -10.67 8.21 12.95
N ALA A 10 -10.19 9.15 12.13
CA ALA A 10 -8.84 9.73 12.28
C ALA A 10 -8.81 11.27 12.19
N ALA A 11 -9.85 11.92 11.70
CA ALA A 11 -9.87 13.36 11.57
C ALA A 11 -9.99 14.06 12.94
N PRO A 12 -9.44 15.26 13.09
CA PRO A 12 -9.67 16.07 14.29
C PRO A 12 -11.14 16.15 14.67
N ALA A 13 -11.44 16.23 15.97
CA ALA A 13 -12.80 16.31 16.44
C ALA A 13 -13.50 17.54 15.82
N GLY A 14 -14.69 17.33 15.23
CA GLY A 14 -15.45 18.38 14.56
C GLY A 14 -14.87 18.90 13.25
N ALA A 15 -13.96 18.16 12.61
CA ALA A 15 -13.39 18.51 11.30
C ALA A 15 -14.50 18.65 10.23
N ASP A 16 -14.35 19.59 9.30
CA ASP A 16 -15.37 19.88 8.27
C ASP A 16 -15.50 18.74 7.22
N LEU A 17 -14.41 18.12 6.81
CA LEU A 17 -14.39 16.98 5.86
C LEU A 17 -15.17 17.25 4.55
N PRO A 18 -14.84 18.31 3.82
CA PRO A 18 -15.67 18.78 2.69
C PRO A 18 -15.78 17.77 1.54
N MET A 19 -14.75 16.99 1.27
CA MET A 19 -14.74 16.01 0.18
C MET A 19 -15.61 14.79 0.51
N GLU A 20 -15.53 14.29 1.73
CA GLU A 20 -16.38 13.21 2.22
C GLU A 20 -17.85 13.66 2.26
N ARG A 21 -18.12 14.89 2.72
CA ARG A 21 -19.47 15.47 2.72
C ARG A 21 -20.04 15.61 1.31
N GLU A 22 -19.23 16.05 0.35
CA GLU A 22 -19.61 16.11 -1.06
C GLU A 22 -20.01 14.72 -1.57
N GLY A 23 -19.20 13.70 -1.24
CA GLY A 23 -19.48 12.31 -1.61
C GLY A 23 -20.74 11.73 -0.96
N LEU A 24 -20.97 12.05 0.31
CA LEU A 24 -22.14 11.61 1.08
C LEU A 24 -23.46 12.22 0.61
N GLY A 25 -23.41 13.41 0.02
CA GLY A 25 -24.61 14.12 -0.47
C GLY A 25 -25.64 14.33 0.64
N GLU A 26 -26.84 13.77 0.50
CA GLU A 26 -27.95 13.91 1.46
C GLU A 26 -27.65 13.36 2.87
N PHE A 27 -26.62 12.55 3.03
CA PHE A 27 -26.20 12.00 4.32
C PHE A 27 -25.11 12.82 5.02
N ALA A 28 -24.63 13.89 4.39
CA ALA A 28 -23.50 14.69 4.86
C ALA A 28 -23.66 15.21 6.32
N ASP A 29 -24.89 15.56 6.72
CA ASP A 29 -25.20 16.04 8.07
C ASP A 29 -24.98 14.98 9.17
N GLY A 30 -24.88 13.71 8.78
CA GLY A 30 -24.60 12.60 9.68
C GLY A 30 -23.12 12.35 9.93
N LEU A 31 -22.23 13.01 9.16
CA LEU A 31 -20.79 12.82 9.27
C LEU A 31 -20.24 13.53 10.48
N VAL A 32 -19.57 12.78 11.35
CA VAL A 32 -18.92 13.24 12.58
C VAL A 32 -17.51 12.67 12.71
N SER A 33 -16.65 13.41 13.41
CA SER A 33 -15.32 12.97 13.81
C SER A 33 -15.07 13.31 15.27
N TYR A 34 -14.40 12.43 16.01
CA TYR A 34 -14.14 12.56 17.43
C TYR A 34 -12.65 12.71 17.77
N GLY A 35 -11.80 12.90 16.78
CA GLY A 35 -10.36 12.85 16.91
C GLY A 35 -9.80 11.51 16.43
N VAL A 36 -8.50 11.31 16.62
CA VAL A 36 -7.85 10.04 16.26
C VAL A 36 -8.29 8.94 17.23
N LEU A 37 -8.98 7.93 16.70
CA LEU A 37 -9.47 6.78 17.48
C LEU A 37 -8.42 5.66 17.38
N ASP A 38 -7.36 5.78 18.16
CA ASP A 38 -6.14 4.96 18.10
C ASP A 38 -6.18 3.72 19.00
N THR A 39 -7.26 3.53 19.79
CA THR A 39 -7.44 2.33 20.63
C THR A 39 -8.77 1.64 20.35
N PRO A 40 -8.88 0.31 20.62
CA PRO A 40 -10.13 -0.42 20.45
C PRO A 40 -11.30 0.19 21.25
N GLU A 41 -11.03 0.68 22.46
CA GLU A 41 -12.05 1.26 23.36
C GLU A 41 -12.64 2.53 22.76
N LYS A 42 -11.78 3.44 22.23
CA LYS A 42 -12.24 4.67 21.56
C LYS A 42 -13.04 4.35 20.30
N LEU A 43 -12.60 3.34 19.51
CA LEU A 43 -13.34 2.90 18.32
C LEU A 43 -14.70 2.35 18.69
N ILE A 44 -14.80 1.50 19.73
CA ILE A 44 -16.07 0.94 20.20
C ILE A 44 -16.99 2.05 20.71
N GLU A 45 -16.49 2.95 21.55
CA GLU A 45 -17.27 4.08 22.08
C GLU A 45 -17.85 4.96 20.97
N ALA A 46 -17.03 5.28 19.95
CA ALA A 46 -17.45 6.18 18.88
C ALA A 46 -18.33 5.51 17.81
N CYS A 47 -18.10 4.21 17.53
CA CYS A 47 -18.64 3.54 16.36
C CYS A 47 -19.77 2.53 16.66
N SER A 48 -20.01 2.14 17.91
CA SER A 48 -20.99 1.08 18.26
C SER A 48 -22.38 1.31 17.65
N ASP A 49 -22.87 2.55 17.66
CA ASP A 49 -24.16 2.95 17.10
C ASP A 49 -24.05 3.63 15.71
N ALA A 50 -22.87 3.55 15.06
CA ALA A 50 -22.67 4.12 13.73
C ALA A 50 -23.35 3.28 12.63
N ASP A 51 -23.90 3.93 11.63
CA ASP A 51 -24.47 3.30 10.42
C ASP A 51 -23.40 3.07 9.34
N ALA A 52 -22.31 3.88 9.36
CA ALA A 52 -21.15 3.73 8.51
C ALA A 52 -19.86 4.19 9.21
N CYS A 53 -18.73 3.51 8.94
CA CYS A 53 -17.42 3.87 9.43
C CYS A 53 -16.49 4.18 8.26
N LEU A 54 -15.85 5.36 8.28
CA LEU A 54 -14.85 5.78 7.31
C LEU A 54 -13.47 5.66 7.95
N VAL A 55 -12.63 4.72 7.44
CA VAL A 55 -11.46 4.20 8.13
C VAL A 55 -10.16 4.50 7.37
N PRO A 56 -9.41 5.54 7.73
CA PRO A 56 -8.10 5.84 7.14
C PRO A 56 -7.01 4.83 7.47
N GLY A 57 -6.93 4.32 8.72
CA GLY A 57 -5.87 3.42 9.12
C GLY A 57 -6.07 2.67 10.44
N GLN A 58 -7.14 2.95 11.16
CA GLN A 58 -7.46 2.31 12.44
C GLN A 58 -7.77 0.83 12.28
N ARG A 59 -7.34 0.01 13.25
CA ARG A 59 -7.56 -1.44 13.21
C ARG A 59 -8.96 -1.80 13.66
N PHE A 60 -9.79 -2.22 12.71
CA PHE A 60 -11.10 -2.80 12.94
C PHE A 60 -10.97 -4.32 13.13
N THR A 61 -10.56 -4.72 14.34
CA THR A 61 -10.44 -6.13 14.74
C THR A 61 -11.81 -6.77 14.95
N ALA A 62 -11.86 -8.10 15.06
CA ALA A 62 -13.09 -8.84 15.40
C ALA A 62 -13.78 -8.27 16.67
N ASN A 63 -12.99 -7.86 17.67
CA ASN A 63 -13.53 -7.23 18.88
C ASN A 63 -14.25 -5.90 18.57
N VAL A 64 -13.65 -5.01 17.80
CA VAL A 64 -14.26 -3.72 17.44
C VAL A 64 -15.51 -3.95 16.59
N ILE A 65 -15.40 -4.80 15.57
CA ILE A 65 -16.51 -5.11 14.65
C ILE A 65 -17.66 -5.78 15.40
N GLY A 66 -17.35 -6.67 16.37
CA GLY A 66 -18.33 -7.33 17.21
C GLY A 66 -19.29 -6.37 17.94
N HIS A 67 -18.82 -5.16 18.28
CA HIS A 67 -19.61 -4.12 18.97
C HIS A 67 -20.38 -3.18 18.02
N LEU A 68 -20.22 -3.30 16.70
CA LEU A 68 -20.98 -2.49 15.75
C LEU A 68 -22.43 -3.00 15.66
N GLU A 69 -23.40 -2.24 16.15
CA GLU A 69 -24.80 -2.70 16.25
C GLU A 69 -25.60 -2.43 14.96
N ARG A 70 -25.32 -1.34 14.27
CA ARG A 70 -26.13 -0.84 13.14
C ARG A 70 -25.35 -0.65 11.86
N CYS A 71 -24.02 -0.86 11.89
CA CYS A 71 -23.12 -0.56 10.79
C CYS A 71 -23.49 -1.36 9.54
N ARG A 72 -23.61 -0.67 8.42
CA ARG A 72 -23.88 -1.26 7.09
C ARG A 72 -22.60 -1.39 6.29
N VAL A 73 -21.68 -0.46 6.48
CA VAL A 73 -20.46 -0.37 5.65
C VAL A 73 -19.26 0.17 6.44
N ILE A 74 -18.13 -0.43 6.22
CA ILE A 74 -16.81 0.07 6.61
C ILE A 74 -16.07 0.43 5.33
N VAL A 75 -15.79 1.72 5.10
CA VAL A 75 -15.09 2.20 3.91
C VAL A 75 -13.65 2.57 4.25
N ARG A 76 -12.70 1.86 3.64
CA ARG A 76 -11.27 2.08 3.78
C ARG A 76 -10.78 3.19 2.86
N TYR A 77 -10.00 4.14 3.39
CA TYR A 77 -9.29 5.13 2.58
C TYR A 77 -8.06 4.51 1.95
N GLY A 78 -8.18 3.97 0.76
CA GLY A 78 -7.07 3.40 0.00
C GLY A 78 -7.29 2.00 -0.51
N VAL A 79 -6.22 1.40 -1.02
CA VAL A 79 -6.23 0.09 -1.69
C VAL A 79 -6.22 -1.07 -0.68
N GLY A 80 -5.27 -1.04 0.26
CA GLY A 80 -5.10 -2.10 1.25
C GLY A 80 -6.16 -2.05 2.35
N TYR A 81 -6.66 -3.19 2.78
CA TYR A 81 -7.71 -3.34 3.80
C TYR A 81 -7.31 -4.31 4.92
N ASP A 82 -6.04 -4.61 5.04
CA ASP A 82 -5.42 -5.48 6.04
C ASP A 82 -5.64 -5.03 7.50
N VAL A 83 -6.06 -3.80 7.71
CA VAL A 83 -6.46 -3.24 9.01
C VAL A 83 -7.90 -3.62 9.42
N ILE A 84 -8.68 -4.27 8.57
CA ILE A 84 -10.08 -4.62 8.81
C ILE A 84 -10.23 -6.13 8.82
N ASP A 85 -10.84 -6.69 9.87
CA ASP A 85 -11.24 -8.09 9.92
C ASP A 85 -12.45 -8.32 9.00
N VAL A 86 -12.14 -8.65 7.74
CA VAL A 86 -13.15 -8.82 6.68
C VAL A 86 -14.07 -10.02 6.97
N GLU A 87 -13.55 -11.08 7.61
CA GLU A 87 -14.33 -12.27 7.93
C GLU A 87 -15.39 -11.93 8.99
N GLU A 88 -15.02 -11.24 10.05
CA GLU A 88 -15.98 -10.85 11.09
C GLU A 88 -17.00 -9.83 10.57
N ALA A 89 -16.57 -8.88 9.73
CA ALA A 89 -17.49 -7.95 9.07
C ALA A 89 -18.53 -8.71 8.21
N SER A 90 -18.09 -9.73 7.48
CA SER A 90 -18.97 -10.58 6.65
C SER A 90 -19.99 -11.34 7.50
N LYS A 91 -19.60 -11.93 8.63
CA LYS A 91 -20.50 -12.61 9.58
C LYS A 91 -21.60 -11.69 10.09
N LYS A 92 -21.27 -10.41 10.30
CA LYS A 92 -22.24 -9.39 10.73
C LYS A 92 -23.04 -8.76 9.59
N GLY A 93 -22.80 -9.15 8.35
CA GLY A 93 -23.47 -8.58 7.18
C GLY A 93 -23.02 -7.12 6.90
N ILE A 94 -21.83 -6.73 7.32
CA ILE A 94 -21.27 -5.40 7.07
C ILE A 94 -20.45 -5.44 5.79
N ALA A 95 -20.74 -4.52 4.85
CA ALA A 95 -19.91 -4.36 3.66
C ALA A 95 -18.55 -3.76 4.02
N VAL A 96 -17.47 -4.38 3.56
CA VAL A 96 -16.13 -3.78 3.58
C VAL A 96 -15.82 -3.29 2.18
N VAL A 97 -15.44 -2.02 2.06
CA VAL A 97 -15.21 -1.34 0.78
C VAL A 97 -13.85 -0.66 0.81
N ASN A 98 -13.09 -0.79 -0.27
CA ASN A 98 -11.84 -0.06 -0.48
C ASN A 98 -11.93 0.81 -1.74
N ILE A 99 -10.89 1.59 -2.02
CA ILE A 99 -10.79 2.41 -3.23
C ILE A 99 -9.56 1.92 -4.04
N PRO A 100 -9.71 0.85 -4.85
CA PRO A 100 -8.57 0.09 -5.37
C PRO A 100 -7.81 0.77 -6.51
N ASP A 101 -8.40 1.76 -7.19
CA ASP A 101 -7.91 2.31 -8.46
C ASP A 101 -7.56 3.80 -8.39
N PHE A 102 -7.60 4.43 -7.21
CA PHE A 102 -7.43 5.88 -7.08
C PHE A 102 -5.98 6.35 -7.32
N CYS A 103 -4.98 5.51 -7.06
CA CYS A 103 -3.55 5.89 -7.03
C CYS A 103 -2.62 5.00 -7.88
N LEU A 104 -3.15 4.32 -8.90
CA LEU A 104 -2.39 3.37 -9.71
C LEU A 104 -1.15 4.01 -10.36
N SER A 105 -1.32 5.23 -10.88
CA SER A 105 -0.24 6.00 -11.49
C SER A 105 0.77 6.49 -10.46
N GLU A 106 0.29 6.99 -9.34
CA GLU A 106 1.10 7.59 -8.29
C GLU A 106 2.04 6.54 -7.70
N VAL A 107 1.51 5.39 -7.29
CA VAL A 107 2.34 4.30 -6.72
C VAL A 107 3.32 3.76 -7.77
N ALA A 108 2.89 3.59 -9.02
CA ALA A 108 3.78 3.16 -10.09
C ALA A 108 4.89 4.19 -10.40
N ASN A 109 4.58 5.50 -10.31
CA ASN A 109 5.57 6.58 -10.44
C ASN A 109 6.55 6.57 -9.26
N HIS A 110 6.05 6.35 -8.05
CA HIS A 110 6.86 6.30 -6.84
C HIS A 110 7.82 5.10 -6.86
N ALA A 111 7.34 3.91 -7.24
CA ALA A 111 8.19 2.74 -7.45
C ALA A 111 9.28 2.99 -8.50
N LEU A 112 8.94 3.69 -9.60
CA LEU A 112 9.93 4.11 -10.60
C LEU A 112 10.93 5.11 -10.02
N ALA A 113 10.49 6.08 -9.24
CA ALA A 113 11.38 7.06 -8.62
C ALA A 113 12.39 6.39 -7.68
N LEU A 114 11.94 5.43 -6.85
CA LEU A 114 12.81 4.64 -5.98
C LEU A 114 13.80 3.79 -6.78
N LEU A 115 13.35 3.16 -7.89
CA LEU A 115 14.23 2.42 -8.80
C LEU A 115 15.31 3.32 -9.39
N LEU A 116 14.92 4.47 -9.93
CA LEU A 116 15.86 5.42 -10.55
C LEU A 116 16.79 6.05 -9.52
N ASP A 117 16.30 6.30 -8.31
CA ASP A 117 17.15 6.77 -7.21
C ASP A 117 18.21 5.73 -6.84
N GLY A 118 17.85 4.46 -6.68
CA GLY A 118 18.78 3.36 -6.44
C GLY A 118 19.80 3.22 -7.57
N ALA A 119 19.33 3.18 -8.83
CA ALA A 119 20.17 3.04 -10.02
C ALA A 119 21.17 4.20 -10.19
N LYS A 120 20.75 5.43 -9.89
CA LYS A 120 21.56 6.65 -10.06
C LYS A 120 22.12 7.20 -8.76
N LYS A 121 21.76 6.61 -7.60
CA LYS A 121 22.20 6.99 -6.25
C LYS A 121 21.93 8.47 -5.94
N ILE A 122 20.80 9.02 -6.40
CA ILE A 122 20.51 10.46 -6.39
C ILE A 122 20.45 10.98 -4.95
N SER A 123 19.66 10.36 -4.08
CA SER A 123 19.51 10.77 -2.68
C SER A 123 20.83 10.67 -1.91
N ARG A 124 21.66 9.66 -2.21
CA ARG A 124 22.98 9.51 -1.60
C ARG A 124 23.94 10.60 -2.06
N GLN A 125 23.92 10.98 -3.33
CA GLN A 125 24.70 12.08 -3.88
C GLN A 125 24.26 13.42 -3.31
N ASP A 126 22.94 13.67 -3.17
CA ASP A 126 22.41 14.89 -2.56
C ASP A 126 22.87 15.03 -1.10
N ARG A 127 22.72 13.97 -0.30
CA ARG A 127 23.23 13.96 1.09
C ARG A 127 24.72 14.27 1.14
N TRP A 128 25.52 13.63 0.29
CA TRP A 128 26.97 13.84 0.25
C TRP A 128 27.36 15.29 -0.13
N ILE A 129 26.72 15.88 -1.14
CA ILE A 129 26.98 17.28 -1.52
C ILE A 129 26.66 18.25 -0.36
N ARG A 130 25.55 17.99 0.37
CA ARG A 130 25.12 18.82 1.51
C ARG A 130 26.09 18.78 2.69
N THR A 131 26.94 17.78 2.81
CA THR A 131 28.03 17.77 3.83
C THR A 131 29.19 18.70 3.48
N GLY A 132 29.20 19.33 2.31
CA GLY A 132 30.32 20.11 1.81
C GLY A 132 31.48 19.27 1.30
N ALA A 133 31.33 17.96 1.15
CA ALA A 133 32.41 17.04 0.79
C ALA A 133 32.85 17.12 -0.70
N TRP A 134 32.14 17.90 -1.53
CA TRP A 134 32.46 17.99 -2.95
C TRP A 134 33.55 19.02 -3.21
N HIS A 135 34.79 18.56 -3.22
CA HIS A 135 35.99 19.38 -3.54
C HIS A 135 36.51 19.15 -4.98
N GLY A 136 35.66 18.58 -5.85
CA GLY A 136 36.00 18.17 -7.22
C GLY A 136 36.05 16.64 -7.37
N GLY A 137 35.92 16.18 -8.60
CA GLY A 137 35.88 14.75 -8.90
C GLY A 137 34.51 14.09 -8.64
N ARG A 138 34.50 12.76 -8.70
CA ARG A 138 33.30 11.93 -8.52
C ARG A 138 33.15 11.50 -7.07
N ALA A 139 31.91 11.32 -6.61
CA ALA A 139 31.67 10.74 -5.29
C ALA A 139 32.26 9.32 -5.19
N PRO A 140 32.89 8.95 -4.06
CA PRO A 140 33.63 7.69 -3.94
C PRO A 140 32.73 6.43 -4.03
N PHE A 141 31.44 6.57 -3.76
CA PHE A 141 30.46 5.49 -3.76
C PHE A 141 29.73 5.32 -5.10
N LEU A 142 30.07 6.07 -6.16
CA LEU A 142 29.38 5.96 -7.44
C LEU A 142 29.60 4.60 -8.12
N SER A 143 30.78 4.00 -7.99
CA SER A 143 31.07 2.67 -8.52
C SER A 143 30.64 1.58 -7.50
N PRO A 144 30.03 0.47 -7.95
CA PRO A 144 29.58 0.22 -9.31
C PRO A 144 28.28 0.98 -9.65
N MET A 145 28.15 1.44 -10.89
CA MET A 145 26.92 2.01 -11.46
C MET A 145 26.87 1.68 -12.95
N GLY A 146 25.90 0.89 -13.35
CA GLY A 146 25.67 0.50 -14.74
C GLY A 146 24.64 1.38 -15.47
N PRO A 147 24.44 1.12 -16.78
CA PRO A 147 23.27 1.61 -17.49
C PRO A 147 22.03 0.85 -17.03
N ILE A 148 20.86 1.47 -17.05
CA ILE A 148 19.61 0.79 -16.67
C ILE A 148 18.95 0.04 -17.85
N HIS A 149 19.22 0.46 -19.09
CA HIS A 149 18.70 -0.23 -20.28
C HIS A 149 19.27 -1.65 -20.35
N GLY A 150 18.43 -2.60 -20.67
CA GLY A 150 18.79 -4.01 -20.74
C GLY A 150 18.86 -4.72 -19.39
N GLU A 151 18.82 -4.00 -18.25
CA GLU A 151 18.72 -4.62 -16.93
C GLU A 151 17.32 -5.20 -16.69
N THR A 152 17.24 -6.14 -15.75
CA THR A 152 16.03 -6.93 -15.49
C THR A 152 15.35 -6.48 -14.20
N VAL A 153 14.04 -6.20 -14.29
CA VAL A 153 13.18 -5.91 -13.14
C VAL A 153 12.27 -7.10 -12.88
N GLY A 154 12.36 -7.67 -11.68
CA GLY A 154 11.43 -8.66 -11.19
C GLY A 154 10.24 -8.02 -10.49
N LEU A 155 9.02 -8.33 -10.92
CA LEU A 155 7.79 -7.87 -10.31
C LEU A 155 7.14 -9.00 -9.51
N ILE A 156 7.07 -8.83 -8.19
CA ILE A 156 6.40 -9.77 -7.29
C ILE A 156 4.94 -9.30 -7.12
N GLY A 157 4.01 -10.03 -7.78
CA GLY A 157 2.62 -9.63 -7.99
C GLY A 157 2.45 -8.80 -9.26
N PHE A 158 1.39 -9.08 -10.03
CA PHE A 158 1.12 -8.41 -11.32
C PHE A 158 -0.29 -7.82 -11.42
N GLY A 159 -0.72 -7.19 -10.31
CA GLY A 159 -1.94 -6.39 -10.25
C GLY A 159 -1.88 -5.10 -11.06
N GLN A 160 -2.89 -4.25 -10.92
CA GLN A 160 -3.03 -3.01 -11.71
C GLN A 160 -1.84 -2.05 -11.55
N ILE A 161 -1.29 -1.92 -10.33
CA ILE A 161 -0.12 -1.07 -10.05
C ILE A 161 1.12 -1.62 -10.77
N ALA A 162 1.40 -2.92 -10.65
CA ALA A 162 2.53 -3.56 -11.32
C ALA A 162 2.43 -3.43 -12.84
N GLN A 163 1.24 -3.59 -13.42
CA GLN A 163 1.00 -3.37 -14.84
C GLN A 163 1.24 -1.90 -15.26
N ALA A 164 0.84 -0.95 -14.40
CA ALA A 164 1.14 0.46 -14.63
C ALA A 164 2.65 0.74 -14.53
N PHE A 165 3.36 0.09 -13.61
CA PHE A 165 4.80 0.19 -13.47
C PHE A 165 5.53 -0.44 -14.68
N ARG A 166 5.13 -1.65 -15.10
CA ARG A 166 5.68 -2.32 -16.31
C ARG A 166 5.66 -1.40 -17.55
N ARG A 167 4.55 -0.68 -17.76
CA ARG A 167 4.47 0.26 -18.90
C ARG A 167 5.54 1.36 -18.87
N ARG A 168 5.99 1.78 -17.68
CA ARG A 168 7.06 2.76 -17.50
C ARG A 168 8.44 2.16 -17.74
N LEU A 169 8.63 0.93 -17.28
CA LEU A 169 9.88 0.17 -17.47
C LEU A 169 10.15 -0.09 -18.95
N ALA A 170 9.10 -0.36 -19.74
CA ALA A 170 9.21 -0.53 -21.19
C ALA A 170 9.79 0.71 -21.90
N ALA A 171 9.48 1.93 -21.42
CA ALA A 171 10.03 3.17 -21.95
C ALA A 171 11.51 3.39 -21.59
N LEU A 172 12.06 2.58 -20.71
CA LEU A 172 13.48 2.58 -20.30
C LEU A 172 14.25 1.39 -20.87
N ASP A 173 13.64 0.63 -21.78
CA ASP A 173 14.21 -0.56 -22.42
C ASP A 173 14.70 -1.61 -21.39
N MET A 174 13.96 -1.78 -20.30
CA MET A 174 14.24 -2.75 -19.25
C MET A 174 13.49 -4.07 -19.51
N ASN A 175 14.13 -5.20 -19.20
CA ASN A 175 13.49 -6.51 -19.21
C ASN A 175 12.60 -6.68 -17.97
N VAL A 176 11.46 -7.38 -18.10
CA VAL A 176 10.53 -7.60 -16.99
C VAL A 176 10.25 -9.07 -16.81
N LEU A 177 10.52 -9.57 -15.59
CA LEU A 177 10.08 -10.88 -15.09
C LEU A 177 8.91 -10.70 -14.13
N VAL A 178 7.98 -11.64 -14.12
CA VAL A 178 6.81 -11.60 -13.24
C VAL A 178 6.71 -12.89 -12.43
N TYR A 179 6.50 -12.75 -11.13
CA TYR A 179 6.00 -13.82 -10.29
C TYR A 179 4.63 -13.43 -9.76
N ASP A 180 3.61 -14.18 -10.15
CA ASP A 180 2.24 -14.05 -9.62
C ASP A 180 1.54 -15.41 -9.72
N PRO A 181 1.29 -16.10 -8.59
CA PRO A 181 0.69 -17.44 -8.61
C PRO A 181 -0.78 -17.44 -9.07
N PHE A 182 -1.40 -16.27 -9.19
CA PHE A 182 -2.79 -16.12 -9.64
C PHE A 182 -2.91 -15.62 -11.09
N LEU A 183 -1.79 -15.31 -11.75
CA LEU A 183 -1.78 -14.87 -13.14
C LEU A 183 -1.79 -16.09 -14.09
N PRO A 184 -2.86 -16.32 -14.86
CA PRO A 184 -2.86 -17.40 -15.82
C PRO A 184 -1.80 -17.20 -16.92
N PRO A 185 -1.12 -18.27 -17.38
CA PRO A 185 -0.08 -18.18 -18.42
C PRO A 185 -0.56 -17.47 -19.71
N GLU A 186 -1.79 -17.75 -20.13
CA GLU A 186 -2.38 -17.13 -21.34
C GLU A 186 -2.54 -15.61 -21.19
N ARG A 187 -2.78 -15.17 -19.94
CA ARG A 187 -2.88 -13.74 -19.66
C ARG A 187 -1.50 -13.08 -19.55
N ALA A 188 -0.49 -13.80 -19.05
CA ALA A 188 0.88 -13.34 -19.05
C ALA A 188 1.40 -13.14 -20.49
N GLU A 189 1.14 -14.10 -21.39
CA GLU A 189 1.45 -14.01 -22.81
C GLU A 189 0.74 -12.81 -23.48
N ALA A 190 -0.56 -12.63 -23.24
CA ALA A 190 -1.33 -11.51 -23.76
C ALA A 190 -0.84 -10.13 -23.26
N LEU A 191 -0.18 -10.08 -22.10
CA LEU A 191 0.42 -8.89 -21.52
C LEU A 191 1.90 -8.74 -21.87
N ASP A 192 2.43 -9.66 -22.66
CA ASP A 192 3.84 -9.70 -23.09
C ASP A 192 4.80 -9.59 -21.90
N VAL A 193 4.66 -10.55 -20.95
CA VAL A 193 5.54 -10.69 -19.78
C VAL A 193 5.98 -12.14 -19.59
N GLU A 194 7.22 -12.31 -19.14
CA GLU A 194 7.77 -13.61 -18.79
C GLU A 194 7.35 -13.97 -17.37
N LEU A 195 6.49 -15.00 -17.23
CA LEU A 195 6.06 -15.55 -15.94
C LEU A 195 7.09 -16.60 -15.47
N VAL A 196 7.63 -16.41 -14.27
CA VAL A 196 8.69 -17.25 -13.71
C VAL A 196 8.40 -17.66 -12.26
N SER A 197 9.18 -18.60 -11.69
CA SER A 197 9.17 -18.89 -10.26
C SER A 197 9.71 -17.72 -9.45
N LEU A 198 9.40 -17.65 -8.15
CA LEU A 198 9.94 -16.61 -7.26
C LEU A 198 11.48 -16.70 -7.20
N GLU A 199 12.02 -17.90 -7.12
CA GLU A 199 13.45 -18.14 -7.07
C GLU A 199 14.15 -17.70 -8.37
N ASP A 200 13.59 -18.01 -9.53
CA ASP A 200 14.11 -17.53 -10.82
C ASP A 200 14.07 -16.02 -10.92
N LEU A 201 12.95 -15.40 -10.47
CA LEU A 201 12.84 -13.96 -10.45
C LEU A 201 13.95 -13.33 -9.60
N LEU A 202 14.14 -13.80 -8.36
CA LEU A 202 15.12 -13.23 -7.43
C LEU A 202 16.57 -13.39 -7.95
N THR A 203 16.92 -14.55 -8.52
CA THR A 203 18.28 -14.82 -9.01
C THR A 203 18.62 -14.06 -10.29
N ARG A 204 17.63 -13.76 -11.14
CA ARG A 204 17.83 -13.12 -12.46
C ARG A 204 17.69 -11.61 -12.45
N SER A 205 17.00 -11.04 -11.44
CA SER A 205 16.69 -9.61 -11.41
C SER A 205 17.84 -8.74 -10.92
N ASP A 206 17.97 -7.56 -11.49
CA ASP A 206 18.86 -6.48 -11.02
C ASP A 206 18.08 -5.53 -10.10
N TYR A 207 16.78 -5.40 -10.30
CA TYR A 207 15.84 -4.71 -9.43
C TYR A 207 14.67 -5.63 -9.13
N VAL A 208 14.20 -5.65 -7.88
CA VAL A 208 13.00 -6.40 -7.48
C VAL A 208 12.00 -5.42 -6.88
N SER A 209 10.77 -5.41 -7.40
CA SER A 209 9.70 -4.54 -6.91
C SER A 209 8.50 -5.34 -6.45
N ILE A 210 8.03 -5.05 -5.22
CA ILE A 210 6.97 -5.80 -4.54
C ILE A 210 5.64 -5.09 -4.74
N HIS A 211 4.64 -5.83 -5.25
CA HIS A 211 3.29 -5.36 -5.57
C HIS A 211 2.18 -6.31 -5.09
N VAL A 212 2.47 -7.15 -4.09
CA VAL A 212 1.47 -8.05 -3.49
C VAL A 212 0.80 -7.40 -2.28
N PRO A 213 -0.48 -7.73 -1.98
CA PRO A 213 -1.10 -7.35 -0.73
C PRO A 213 -0.47 -8.11 0.45
N LEU A 214 -0.65 -7.59 1.67
CA LEU A 214 -0.31 -8.34 2.89
C LEU A 214 -1.43 -9.35 3.20
N LEU A 215 -1.07 -10.61 3.13
CA LEU A 215 -1.90 -11.78 3.43
C LEU A 215 -1.09 -12.72 4.32
N PRO A 216 -1.70 -13.72 4.99
CA PRO A 216 -0.94 -14.75 5.72
C PRO A 216 0.10 -15.47 4.84
N THR A 217 -0.16 -15.60 3.53
CA THR A 217 0.74 -16.25 2.56
C THR A 217 1.82 -15.33 1.99
N THR A 218 1.73 -14.02 2.22
CA THR A 218 2.72 -13.04 1.74
C THR A 218 3.46 -12.34 2.87
N GLN A 219 3.10 -12.62 4.12
CA GLN A 219 3.88 -12.17 5.27
C GLN A 219 5.26 -12.81 5.23
N HIS A 220 6.31 -12.00 5.32
CA HIS A 220 7.72 -12.41 5.20
C HIS A 220 7.98 -13.28 3.95
N LEU A 221 7.25 -12.99 2.85
CA LEU A 221 7.49 -13.65 1.56
C LEU A 221 8.96 -13.49 1.13
N ILE A 222 9.55 -12.36 1.46
CA ILE A 222 10.98 -12.08 1.26
C ILE A 222 11.68 -12.15 2.61
N ASP A 223 12.03 -13.37 2.99
CA ASP A 223 12.78 -13.74 4.19
C ASP A 223 14.29 -13.76 3.93
N ALA A 224 15.08 -14.19 4.92
CA ALA A 224 16.54 -14.30 4.81
C ALA A 224 16.99 -15.24 3.68
N GLU A 225 16.27 -16.35 3.45
CA GLU A 225 16.60 -17.31 2.38
C GLU A 225 16.34 -16.68 1.00
N LYS A 226 15.26 -15.95 0.84
CA LYS A 226 14.93 -15.26 -0.41
C LYS A 226 15.85 -14.07 -0.66
N LEU A 227 16.22 -13.31 0.38
CA LEU A 227 17.23 -12.25 0.26
C LEU A 227 18.59 -12.78 -0.17
N ALA A 228 18.97 -13.98 0.25
CA ALA A 228 20.22 -14.63 -0.14
C ALA A 228 20.26 -15.05 -1.63
N LEU A 229 19.12 -15.14 -2.30
CA LEU A 229 19.04 -15.44 -3.75
C LEU A 229 19.29 -14.22 -4.62
N LEU A 230 19.19 -13.02 -4.06
CA LEU A 230 19.38 -11.78 -4.81
C LEU A 230 20.83 -11.60 -5.25
N LYS A 231 21.02 -10.96 -6.40
CA LYS A 231 22.38 -10.56 -6.84
C LYS A 231 22.98 -9.57 -5.83
N PRO A 232 24.28 -9.58 -5.58
CA PRO A 232 24.93 -8.57 -4.72
C PRO A 232 24.75 -7.13 -5.25
N THR A 233 24.42 -6.97 -6.53
CA THR A 233 24.11 -5.69 -7.17
C THR A 233 22.63 -5.36 -7.18
N ALA A 234 21.77 -6.25 -6.68
CA ALA A 234 20.32 -6.06 -6.72
C ALA A 234 19.85 -4.94 -5.79
N TYR A 235 18.80 -4.24 -6.22
CA TYR A 235 18.10 -3.20 -5.46
C TYR A 235 16.65 -3.60 -5.25
N LEU A 236 16.20 -3.62 -3.98
CA LEU A 236 14.85 -4.05 -3.60
C LEU A 236 13.94 -2.84 -3.41
N ILE A 237 12.73 -2.88 -3.99
CA ILE A 237 11.73 -1.81 -3.89
C ILE A 237 10.46 -2.34 -3.24
N ASN A 238 9.98 -1.66 -2.20
CA ASN A 238 8.70 -1.99 -1.58
C ASN A 238 7.81 -0.75 -1.42
N THR A 239 6.73 -0.70 -2.19
CA THR A 239 5.64 0.28 -2.11
C THR A 239 4.30 -0.39 -1.80
N SER A 240 4.33 -1.62 -1.27
CA SER A 240 3.13 -2.41 -0.97
C SER A 240 2.81 -2.42 0.53
N ARG A 241 3.42 -3.33 1.28
CA ARG A 241 3.32 -3.43 2.76
C ARG A 241 4.66 -3.85 3.35
N GLY A 242 5.06 -3.23 4.47
CA GLY A 242 6.31 -3.53 5.18
C GLY A 242 6.47 -5.01 5.51
N PRO A 243 5.48 -5.65 6.18
CA PRO A 243 5.62 -7.05 6.61
C PRO A 243 5.67 -8.11 5.48
N VAL A 244 5.66 -7.72 4.21
CA VAL A 244 5.95 -8.64 3.10
C VAL A 244 7.44 -9.01 3.07
N ILE A 245 8.29 -8.14 3.62
CA ILE A 245 9.72 -8.40 3.83
C ILE A 245 9.92 -8.66 5.32
N ASP A 246 10.75 -9.64 5.66
CA ASP A 246 11.36 -9.74 6.99
C ASP A 246 12.36 -8.59 7.13
N GLN A 247 11.98 -7.55 7.88
CA GLN A 247 12.75 -6.30 7.97
C GLN A 247 14.08 -6.50 8.69
N ASP A 248 14.14 -7.39 9.67
CA ASP A 248 15.39 -7.68 10.38
C ASP A 248 16.37 -8.39 9.46
N ALA A 249 15.91 -9.36 8.68
CA ALA A 249 16.72 -10.03 7.67
C ALA A 249 17.19 -9.06 6.56
N LEU A 250 16.34 -8.10 6.16
CA LEU A 250 16.71 -7.06 5.21
C LEU A 250 17.81 -6.15 5.76
N VAL A 251 17.69 -5.71 7.03
CA VAL A 251 18.71 -4.90 7.70
C VAL A 251 20.06 -5.61 7.72
N GLU A 252 20.07 -6.90 8.09
CA GLU A 252 21.28 -7.70 8.10
C GLU A 252 21.90 -7.82 6.69
N ALA A 253 21.09 -8.14 5.68
CA ALA A 253 21.55 -8.24 4.29
C ALA A 253 22.15 -6.93 3.75
N LEU A 254 21.57 -5.79 4.13
CA LEU A 254 22.07 -4.46 3.74
C LEU A 254 23.36 -4.09 4.47
N GLN A 255 23.46 -4.36 5.78
CA GLN A 255 24.66 -4.08 6.58
C GLN A 255 25.87 -4.91 6.15
N GLU A 256 25.63 -6.15 5.77
CA GLU A 256 26.67 -7.04 5.25
C GLU A 256 26.99 -6.82 3.76
N GLY A 257 26.23 -5.93 3.07
CA GLY A 257 26.41 -5.68 1.64
C GLY A 257 26.04 -6.85 0.75
N ARG A 258 25.16 -7.75 1.23
CA ARG A 258 24.64 -8.89 0.45
C ARG A 258 23.76 -8.43 -0.72
N ILE A 259 23.16 -7.25 -0.61
CA ILE A 259 22.44 -6.55 -1.69
C ILE A 259 22.90 -5.09 -1.77
N ALA A 260 22.70 -4.45 -2.92
CA ALA A 260 23.21 -3.10 -3.16
C ALA A 260 22.45 -2.01 -2.40
N GLY A 261 21.19 -2.22 -2.08
CA GLY A 261 20.36 -1.26 -1.38
C GLY A 261 18.87 -1.55 -1.46
N ALA A 262 18.06 -0.64 -0.91
CA ALA A 262 16.60 -0.73 -0.96
C ALA A 262 15.92 0.63 -1.07
N GLY A 263 14.77 0.67 -1.74
CA GLY A 263 13.82 1.78 -1.77
C GLY A 263 12.53 1.39 -1.06
N LEU A 264 12.25 1.99 0.09
CA LEU A 264 11.15 1.59 0.98
C LEU A 264 10.19 2.75 1.21
N ASP A 265 8.94 2.55 0.84
CA ASP A 265 7.86 3.47 1.22
C ASP A 265 7.07 2.96 2.44
N VAL A 266 7.26 1.68 2.79
CA VAL A 266 6.51 0.99 3.85
C VAL A 266 7.44 0.18 4.74
N PHE A 267 7.05 0.01 6.02
CA PHE A 267 7.85 -0.61 7.08
C PHE A 267 7.01 -1.62 7.88
N GLU A 268 7.64 -2.56 8.58
CA GLU A 268 6.92 -3.50 9.44
C GLU A 268 6.19 -2.79 10.58
N VAL A 269 6.82 -1.77 11.15
CA VAL A 269 6.24 -0.90 12.17
C VAL A 269 6.18 0.52 11.62
N GLU A 270 4.98 1.08 11.56
CA GLU A 270 4.73 2.45 11.11
C GLU A 270 4.02 3.26 12.20
N PRO A 271 4.49 4.48 12.52
CA PRO A 271 5.70 5.13 11.99
C PRO A 271 6.99 4.38 12.33
N LEU A 272 8.02 4.49 11.43
CA LEU A 272 9.31 3.86 11.62
C LEU A 272 9.92 4.32 12.96
N PRO A 273 10.32 3.40 13.88
CA PRO A 273 10.93 3.76 15.14
C PRO A 273 12.19 4.61 14.99
N ALA A 274 12.37 5.57 15.90
CA ALA A 274 13.49 6.51 15.84
C ALA A 274 14.88 5.86 16.08
N ASP A 275 14.90 4.65 16.60
CA ASP A 275 16.09 3.81 16.81
C ASP A 275 16.28 2.74 15.74
N SER A 276 15.46 2.75 14.68
CA SER A 276 15.56 1.77 13.60
C SER A 276 16.94 1.80 12.94
N PRO A 277 17.59 0.62 12.77
CA PRO A 277 18.85 0.54 12.05
C PRO A 277 18.80 1.06 10.61
N LEU A 278 17.63 0.97 9.95
CA LEU A 278 17.42 1.46 8.57
C LEU A 278 17.81 2.95 8.43
N LEU A 279 17.61 3.76 9.48
CA LEU A 279 17.94 5.19 9.47
C LEU A 279 19.44 5.49 9.25
N HIS A 280 20.29 4.51 9.49
CA HIS A 280 21.74 4.62 9.41
C HIS A 280 22.37 3.90 8.21
N ILE A 281 21.55 3.28 7.35
CA ILE A 281 22.01 2.56 6.16
C ILE A 281 21.94 3.49 4.95
N GLU A 282 23.08 4.01 4.50
CA GLU A 282 23.16 5.00 3.42
C GLU A 282 22.62 4.53 2.06
N THR A 283 22.58 3.22 1.84
CA THR A 283 22.08 2.60 0.59
C THR A 283 20.56 2.40 0.57
N VAL A 284 19.86 2.83 1.64
CA VAL A 284 18.40 2.81 1.71
C VAL A 284 17.85 4.21 1.44
N THR A 285 16.86 4.27 0.55
CA THR A 285 16.01 5.44 0.35
C THR A 285 14.63 5.16 0.92
N MET A 286 14.14 6.06 1.77
CA MET A 286 12.90 5.87 2.52
C MET A 286 11.92 7.02 2.28
N THR A 287 10.62 6.68 2.20
CA THR A 287 9.50 7.62 2.17
C THR A 287 8.42 7.19 3.16
N PRO A 288 7.61 8.11 3.73
CA PRO A 288 6.76 7.81 4.89
C PRO A 288 5.36 7.31 4.49
N HIS A 289 5.28 6.21 3.71
CA HIS A 289 4.04 5.60 3.21
C HIS A 289 3.19 6.56 2.37
N ASP A 290 3.86 7.35 1.52
CA ASP A 290 3.25 8.40 0.69
C ASP A 290 3.24 8.08 -0.82
N ALA A 291 3.55 6.85 -1.22
CA ALA A 291 3.59 6.45 -2.64
C ALA A 291 2.29 6.74 -3.39
N SER A 292 1.16 6.78 -2.70
CA SER A 292 -0.16 7.06 -3.28
C SER A 292 -0.48 8.55 -3.41
N TYR A 293 0.36 9.45 -2.87
CA TYR A 293 0.02 10.84 -2.69
C TYR A 293 0.12 11.66 -3.99
N ALA A 294 -0.96 12.33 -4.31
CA ALA A 294 -1.02 13.54 -5.12
C ALA A 294 -2.28 14.30 -4.68
N ASP A 295 -2.24 15.64 -4.63
CA ASP A 295 -3.34 16.46 -4.12
C ASP A 295 -4.70 16.16 -4.74
N SER A 296 -4.73 15.97 -6.06
CA SER A 296 -5.96 15.65 -6.80
C SER A 296 -6.44 14.23 -6.52
N THR A 297 -5.52 13.30 -6.41
CA THR A 297 -5.76 11.88 -6.18
C THR A 297 -6.36 11.65 -4.79
N VAL A 298 -5.78 12.29 -3.77
CA VAL A 298 -6.27 12.22 -2.39
C VAL A 298 -7.66 12.83 -2.25
N ARG A 299 -7.91 14.00 -2.85
CA ARG A 299 -9.25 14.62 -2.86
C ARG A 299 -10.29 13.71 -3.55
N THR A 300 -9.91 13.08 -4.64
CA THR A 300 -10.79 12.12 -5.35
C THR A 300 -11.10 10.91 -4.48
N MET A 301 -10.12 10.36 -3.78
CA MET A 301 -10.30 9.26 -2.84
C MET A 301 -11.28 9.64 -1.72
N TRP A 302 -11.09 10.79 -1.07
CA TRP A 302 -11.95 11.24 0.02
C TRP A 302 -13.41 11.39 -0.43
N ARG A 303 -13.65 11.98 -1.61
CA ARG A 303 -14.99 12.06 -2.19
C ARG A 303 -15.59 10.69 -2.45
N ARG A 304 -14.81 9.75 -3.02
CA ARG A 304 -15.26 8.40 -3.30
C ARG A 304 -15.59 7.61 -2.04
N VAL A 305 -14.83 7.79 -0.96
CA VAL A 305 -15.16 7.20 0.35
C VAL A 305 -16.56 7.62 0.80
N GLY A 306 -16.92 8.88 0.68
CA GLY A 306 -18.29 9.36 0.95
C GLY A 306 -19.34 8.75 0.01
N GLN A 307 -19.03 8.62 -1.28
CA GLN A 307 -19.94 8.04 -2.28
C GLN A 307 -20.23 6.56 -2.00
N GLU A 308 -19.21 5.77 -1.68
CA GLU A 308 -19.37 4.35 -1.33
C GLU A 308 -20.23 4.18 -0.07
N ALA A 309 -19.99 5.01 0.95
CA ALA A 309 -20.83 5.00 2.15
C ALA A 309 -22.28 5.38 1.83
N ALA A 310 -22.51 6.42 0.99
CA ALA A 310 -23.84 6.85 0.60
C ALA A 310 -24.62 5.75 -0.13
N LEU A 311 -23.99 4.97 -1.00
CA LEU A 311 -24.63 3.82 -1.66
C LEU A 311 -25.17 2.83 -0.63
N ALA A 312 -24.34 2.41 0.32
CA ALA A 312 -24.75 1.46 1.36
C ALA A 312 -25.89 2.02 2.24
N LEU A 313 -25.85 3.30 2.58
CA LEU A 313 -26.89 3.97 3.37
C LEU A 313 -28.23 4.05 2.64
N ARG A 314 -28.22 4.13 1.30
CA ARG A 314 -29.41 4.01 0.43
C ARG A 314 -29.94 2.59 0.29
N GLY A 315 -29.26 1.57 0.85
CA GLY A 315 -29.57 0.18 0.60
C GLY A 315 -29.13 -0.30 -0.79
N GLN A 316 -28.14 0.37 -1.37
CA GLN A 316 -27.54 0.02 -2.66
C GLN A 316 -26.17 -0.64 -2.45
N MET A 317 -25.79 -1.50 -3.42
CA MET A 317 -24.47 -2.12 -3.41
C MET A 317 -23.38 -1.07 -3.66
N PRO A 318 -22.35 -0.99 -2.81
CA PRO A 318 -21.13 -0.25 -3.12
C PRO A 318 -20.45 -0.74 -4.41
N ASN A 319 -19.64 0.13 -5.06
CA ASN A 319 -19.01 -0.23 -6.34
C ASN A 319 -17.81 -1.17 -6.18
N THR A 320 -17.07 -1.09 -5.06
CA THR A 320 -15.82 -1.81 -4.84
C THR A 320 -15.81 -2.62 -3.53
N PRO A 321 -16.79 -3.49 -3.33
CA PRO A 321 -16.87 -4.32 -2.12
C PRO A 321 -15.79 -5.39 -2.11
N VAL A 322 -15.18 -5.60 -0.94
CA VAL A 322 -14.12 -6.60 -0.72
C VAL A 322 -14.72 -7.98 -0.40
N ASN A 323 -15.85 -8.02 0.32
CA ASN A 323 -16.39 -9.24 0.92
C ASN A 323 -17.72 -9.75 0.33
N LEU A 324 -18.21 -9.20 -0.77
CA LEU A 324 -19.52 -9.56 -1.31
C LEU A 324 -19.55 -10.86 -2.13
N ALA A 325 -18.41 -11.35 -2.59
CA ALA A 325 -18.34 -12.57 -3.38
C ALA A 325 -18.67 -13.85 -2.56
N ALA A 326 -18.69 -13.74 -1.23
CA ALA A 326 -18.83 -14.89 -0.34
C ALA A 326 -20.21 -15.08 0.29
N GLU A 327 -21.01 -14.02 0.59
CA GLU A 327 -22.34 -14.20 1.17
C GLU A 327 -23.31 -13.00 1.00
N PRO A 328 -24.60 -13.28 0.61
CA PRO A 328 -25.60 -12.23 0.43
C PRO A 328 -26.37 -11.86 1.72
N ASN A 329 -25.77 -11.96 2.90
CA ASN A 329 -26.51 -11.73 4.14
C ASN A 329 -26.55 -10.26 4.58
N MET A 330 -26.46 -9.35 3.62
CA MET A 330 -26.64 -7.91 3.88
C MET A 330 -28.13 -7.59 3.91
N ALA A 331 -28.80 -7.90 5.02
CA ALA A 331 -30.25 -7.70 5.18
C ALA A 331 -30.69 -6.23 4.95
N TRP A 332 -29.74 -5.28 5.01
CA TRP A 332 -29.99 -3.87 4.72
C TRP A 332 -30.14 -3.56 3.21
N LEU A 333 -29.67 -4.44 2.29
CA LEU A 333 -29.92 -4.31 0.84
C LEU A 333 -31.38 -4.57 0.47
N GLN A 334 -32.17 -5.12 1.38
CA GLN A 334 -33.58 -5.49 1.13
C GLN A 334 -34.58 -4.53 1.79
N ARG A 335 -34.13 -3.42 2.38
CA ARG A 335 -34.99 -2.49 3.11
C ARG A 335 -35.17 -1.16 2.41
#